data_8228f8b8ea57c1fdb7a1930f520d92cb
#
_entry.id   8228f8b8ea57c1fdb7a1930f520d92cb
#
_cell.length_a   1.000
_cell.length_b   1.000
_cell.length_c   1.000
_cell.angle_alpha   90.00
_cell.angle_beta   90.00
_cell.angle_gamma   90.00
#
_symmetry.space_group_name_H-M   'P 1'
#
loop_
_entity.id
_entity.type
_entity.pdbx_description
1 polymer ?
#
loop_
_entity_poly.entity_id
_entity_poly.type
_entity_poly.pdbx_seq_one_letter_code
_entity_poly.pdbx_strand_id
1 'polypeptide(L)'
;MKNAGNVIVTEQDVAAHVASRKQGEFLKIKSPSQYQDQILSFFSDDVKGGIALPFEKTFNDFRIREGELTILSGYSGHGKTAWLSYCVLYLLKQTKVLIASFEMLPKATLGRLCMQTGNSDPTSSYIEDFVSQIEHKLYLYDAEGETTAQKVLDVIYYAAEKLNVKIMVIDSLMKCGINEDDLNGQKNFANKLAVAARDLKIHVFLVAHSRKTADEDMTPAKFDVAGSANITNLADNSISVHRNKRKEKALMFGEDPGEWTTIPDCTVYLNKQRHGNGIETQWGFWFDSKTFRYKERP
;
A
#
# COMPACT_ATOMS: atom_id res chain seq x y z
N MET A 1 10.13 30.79 18.95
CA MET A 1 10.03 29.45 18.40
C MET A 1 9.03 28.68 19.24
N LYS A 2 7.81 28.51 18.75
CA LYS A 2 6.78 27.70 19.45
C LYS A 2 7.07 26.25 19.10
N ASN A 3 7.32 25.41 20.12
CA ASN A 3 7.41 23.97 20.00
C ASN A 3 6.20 23.48 19.20
N ALA A 4 6.42 23.00 18.00
CA ALA A 4 5.47 22.15 17.31
C ALA A 4 5.44 20.87 18.13
N GLY A 5 4.42 20.73 18.99
CA GLY A 5 4.30 19.58 19.89
C GLY A 5 4.23 18.32 19.06
N ASN A 6 5.14 17.39 19.29
CA ASN A 6 5.03 16.01 18.81
C ASN A 6 3.66 15.50 19.22
N VAL A 7 2.80 15.25 18.24
CA VAL A 7 1.50 14.61 18.51
C VAL A 7 1.77 13.13 18.75
N ILE A 8 2.03 12.79 19.99
CA ILE A 8 2.10 11.39 20.43
C ILE A 8 0.65 10.92 20.64
N VAL A 9 0.17 10.08 19.74
CA VAL A 9 -1.13 9.42 19.87
C VAL A 9 -0.92 8.14 20.67
N THR A 10 -1.59 8.04 21.81
CA THR A 10 -1.51 6.84 22.66
C THR A 10 -2.59 5.82 22.30
N GLU A 11 -2.40 4.56 22.73
CA GLU A 11 -3.46 3.54 22.62
C GLU A 11 -4.74 3.98 23.35
N GLN A 12 -4.63 4.75 24.43
CA GLN A 12 -5.76 5.30 25.17
C GLN A 12 -6.55 6.32 24.34
N ASP A 13 -5.88 7.17 23.56
CA ASP A 13 -6.54 8.13 22.66
C ASP A 13 -7.34 7.42 21.58
N VAL A 14 -6.76 6.36 21.02
CA VAL A 14 -7.43 5.51 20.00
C VAL A 14 -8.63 4.81 20.63
N ALA A 15 -8.47 4.18 21.78
CA ALA A 15 -9.54 3.46 22.46
C ALA A 15 -10.70 4.39 22.88
N ALA A 16 -10.40 5.57 23.43
CA ALA A 16 -11.39 6.57 23.79
C ALA A 16 -12.19 7.06 22.58
N HIS A 17 -11.50 7.27 21.44
CA HIS A 17 -12.16 7.67 20.20
C HIS A 17 -13.11 6.59 19.68
N VAL A 18 -12.66 5.34 19.62
CA VAL A 18 -13.47 4.20 19.17
C VAL A 18 -14.70 4.02 20.06
N ALA A 19 -14.53 4.10 21.39
CA ALA A 19 -15.65 4.01 22.34
C ALA A 19 -16.69 5.13 22.17
N SER A 20 -16.27 6.33 21.77
CA SER A 20 -17.16 7.47 21.55
C SER A 20 -17.96 7.38 20.25
N ARG A 21 -17.60 6.50 19.32
CA ARG A 21 -18.34 6.29 18.08
C ARG A 21 -19.70 5.69 18.40
N LYS A 22 -20.76 6.44 18.14
CA LYS A 22 -22.12 5.91 18.21
C LYS A 22 -22.29 4.84 17.14
N GLN A 23 -22.51 3.60 17.55
CA GLN A 23 -22.95 2.52 16.67
C GLN A 23 -24.37 2.81 16.22
N GLY A 24 -24.50 3.62 15.17
CA GLY A 24 -25.76 3.83 14.47
C GLY A 24 -25.71 3.10 13.15
N GLU A 25 -26.26 1.92 13.04
CA GLU A 25 -26.60 1.32 11.77
C GLU A 25 -27.71 2.15 11.12
N PHE A 26 -27.35 3.20 10.41
CA PHE A 26 -28.31 3.89 9.55
C PHE A 26 -28.42 3.11 8.26
N LEU A 27 -29.56 2.52 8.02
CA LEU A 27 -29.94 2.00 6.71
C LEU A 27 -29.93 3.17 5.71
N LYS A 28 -28.87 3.25 4.91
CA LYS A 28 -28.70 4.32 3.90
C LYS A 28 -29.38 3.90 2.59
N ILE A 29 -30.71 3.77 2.62
CA ILE A 29 -31.48 3.56 1.40
C ILE A 29 -31.66 4.92 0.73
N LYS A 30 -31.17 5.07 -0.49
CA LYS A 30 -31.18 6.33 -1.25
C LYS A 30 -31.84 6.11 -2.62
N SER A 31 -32.59 7.10 -3.08
CA SER A 31 -33.11 7.12 -4.45
C SER A 31 -32.02 7.51 -5.46
N PRO A 32 -32.14 7.14 -6.75
CA PRO A 32 -31.16 7.48 -7.78
C PRO A 32 -30.85 8.98 -7.88
N SER A 33 -31.84 9.86 -7.64
CA SER A 33 -31.66 11.31 -7.67
C SER A 33 -30.61 11.82 -6.66
N GLN A 34 -30.43 11.12 -5.53
CA GLN A 34 -29.44 11.48 -4.52
C GLN A 34 -28.00 11.15 -4.95
N TYR A 35 -27.82 10.48 -6.08
CA TYR A 35 -26.53 10.17 -6.69
C TYR A 35 -26.26 10.99 -7.96
N GLN A 36 -27.11 11.95 -8.32
CA GLN A 36 -27.01 12.71 -9.56
C GLN A 36 -25.63 13.36 -9.74
N ASP A 37 -25.13 14.05 -8.71
CA ASP A 37 -23.80 14.69 -8.77
C ASP A 37 -22.67 13.67 -8.95
N GLN A 38 -22.81 12.50 -8.33
CA GLN A 38 -21.85 11.41 -8.49
C GLN A 38 -21.88 10.83 -9.90
N ILE A 39 -23.06 10.74 -10.50
CA ILE A 39 -23.23 10.28 -11.89
C ILE A 39 -22.64 11.31 -12.84
N LEU A 40 -22.90 12.60 -12.62
CA LEU A 40 -22.31 13.67 -13.44
C LEU A 40 -20.79 13.68 -13.35
N SER A 41 -20.24 13.52 -12.15
CA SER A 41 -18.78 13.41 -11.97
C SER A 41 -18.18 12.15 -12.62
N PHE A 42 -18.94 11.05 -12.70
CA PHE A 42 -18.52 9.83 -13.39
C PHE A 42 -18.35 10.02 -14.90
N PHE A 43 -19.12 10.91 -15.52
CA PHE A 43 -19.07 11.21 -16.95
C PHE A 43 -18.26 12.47 -17.30
N SER A 44 -17.77 13.21 -16.31
CA SER A 44 -16.81 14.29 -16.55
C SER A 44 -15.43 13.71 -16.90
N ASP A 45 -14.60 14.46 -17.63
CA ASP A 45 -13.25 14.03 -17.99
C ASP A 45 -12.32 13.76 -16.77
N ASP A 46 -12.74 14.14 -15.58
CA ASP A 46 -12.19 13.72 -14.28
C ASP A 46 -12.50 12.25 -13.92
N VAL A 47 -13.06 11.46 -14.82
CA VAL A 47 -13.39 10.02 -14.64
C VAL A 47 -12.17 9.17 -14.28
N LYS A 48 -10.98 9.67 -14.53
CA LYS A 48 -9.75 9.09 -13.97
C LYS A 48 -9.53 9.47 -12.51
N GLY A 49 -10.58 9.85 -11.78
CA GLY A 49 -10.53 10.25 -10.37
C GLY A 49 -9.61 9.40 -9.53
N GLY A 50 -8.88 10.04 -8.60
CA GLY A 50 -7.87 9.39 -7.78
C GLY A 50 -6.44 9.82 -8.12
N ILE A 51 -5.51 9.38 -7.29
CA ILE A 51 -4.10 9.73 -7.36
C ILE A 51 -3.36 8.74 -8.27
N ALA A 52 -2.55 9.26 -9.21
CA ALA A 52 -1.67 8.44 -10.04
C ALA A 52 -0.52 7.85 -9.21
N LEU A 53 0.03 6.72 -9.65
CA LEU A 53 1.32 6.23 -9.20
C LEU A 53 2.46 7.11 -9.77
N PRO A 54 3.69 7.03 -9.21
CA PRO A 54 4.83 7.86 -9.65
C PRO A 54 5.41 7.48 -11.01
N PHE A 55 4.74 6.66 -11.80
CA PHE A 55 5.23 6.07 -13.03
C PHE A 55 4.31 6.46 -14.19
N GLU A 56 4.89 7.07 -15.25
CA GLU A 56 4.13 7.53 -16.42
C GLU A 56 3.38 6.38 -17.12
N LYS A 57 4.03 5.22 -17.23
CA LYS A 57 3.42 4.03 -17.86
C LYS A 57 2.17 3.50 -17.14
N THR A 58 1.92 3.92 -15.89
CA THR A 58 0.75 3.51 -15.11
C THR A 58 -0.41 4.50 -15.20
N PHE A 59 -0.20 5.71 -15.74
CA PHE A 59 -1.14 6.82 -15.63
C PHE A 59 -2.50 6.57 -16.26
N ASN A 60 -2.54 5.78 -17.33
CA ASN A 60 -3.79 5.44 -18.00
C ASN A 60 -4.42 4.15 -17.48
N ASP A 61 -3.67 3.36 -16.74
CA ASP A 61 -4.07 2.01 -16.36
C ASP A 61 -4.62 1.95 -14.94
N PHE A 62 -4.01 2.68 -14.00
CA PHE A 62 -4.34 2.56 -12.58
C PHE A 62 -4.32 3.89 -11.83
N ARG A 63 -5.29 4.06 -10.92
CA ARG A 63 -5.40 5.18 -10.00
C ARG A 63 -5.73 4.67 -8.60
N ILE A 64 -5.19 5.34 -7.59
CA ILE A 64 -5.53 5.13 -6.18
C ILE A 64 -6.76 5.97 -5.88
N ARG A 65 -7.89 5.32 -5.58
CA ARG A 65 -9.18 5.98 -5.33
C ARG A 65 -9.60 5.82 -3.89
N GLU A 66 -10.29 6.81 -3.36
CA GLU A 66 -10.97 6.71 -2.07
C GLU A 66 -12.05 5.63 -2.10
N GLY A 67 -12.23 4.95 -0.98
CA GLY A 67 -13.21 3.89 -0.84
C GLY A 67 -12.76 2.51 -1.34
N GLU A 68 -11.52 2.35 -1.77
CA GLU A 68 -11.01 1.10 -2.35
C GLU A 68 -10.00 0.39 -1.45
N LEU A 69 -10.05 -0.94 -1.49
CA LEU A 69 -9.05 -1.84 -0.93
C LEU A 69 -8.20 -2.41 -2.07
N THR A 70 -6.88 -2.21 -1.99
CA THR A 70 -5.90 -2.83 -2.88
C THR A 70 -5.11 -3.91 -2.13
N ILE A 71 -5.11 -5.14 -2.63
CA ILE A 71 -4.21 -6.19 -2.18
C ILE A 71 -2.91 -6.08 -2.97
N LEU A 72 -1.79 -5.93 -2.26
CA LEU A 72 -0.45 -6.00 -2.84
C LEU A 72 0.20 -7.33 -2.47
N SER A 73 0.40 -8.20 -3.44
CA SER A 73 0.90 -9.57 -3.22
C SER A 73 2.26 -9.82 -3.89
N GLY A 74 2.85 -10.96 -3.59
CA GLY A 74 4.11 -11.44 -4.16
C GLY A 74 4.90 -12.28 -3.16
N TYR A 75 5.90 -13.02 -3.63
CA TYR A 75 6.75 -13.84 -2.77
C TYR A 75 7.54 -13.00 -1.78
N SER A 76 7.99 -13.62 -0.69
CA SER A 76 8.90 -12.97 0.25
C SER A 76 10.18 -12.53 -0.47
N GLY A 77 10.69 -11.32 -0.18
CA GLY A 77 11.89 -10.78 -0.83
C GLY A 77 11.71 -10.27 -2.27
N HIS A 78 10.50 -10.29 -2.84
CA HIS A 78 10.24 -9.77 -4.19
C HIS A 78 10.03 -8.25 -4.28
N GLY A 79 10.25 -7.51 -3.18
CA GLY A 79 10.30 -6.05 -3.22
C GLY A 79 8.94 -5.34 -3.05
N LYS A 80 7.90 -6.04 -2.58
CA LYS A 80 6.57 -5.44 -2.31
C LYS A 80 6.66 -4.15 -1.50
N THR A 81 7.25 -4.25 -0.30
CA THR A 81 7.42 -3.11 0.61
C THR A 81 8.27 -2.00 -0.02
N ALA A 82 9.32 -2.35 -0.77
CA ALA A 82 10.19 -1.36 -1.42
C ALA A 82 9.46 -0.61 -2.54
N TRP A 83 8.67 -1.32 -3.35
CA TRP A 83 7.88 -0.70 -4.41
C TRP A 83 6.78 0.19 -3.82
N LEU A 84 6.06 -0.31 -2.81
CA LEU A 84 4.99 0.46 -2.18
C LEU A 84 5.52 1.70 -1.46
N SER A 85 6.65 1.58 -0.74
CA SER A 85 7.27 2.74 -0.07
C SER A 85 7.71 3.82 -1.08
N TYR A 86 8.21 3.43 -2.25
CA TYR A 86 8.52 4.38 -3.32
C TYR A 86 7.24 5.09 -3.83
N CYS A 87 6.14 4.36 -3.98
CA CYS A 87 4.85 4.97 -4.30
C CYS A 87 4.38 5.94 -3.19
N VAL A 88 4.56 5.57 -1.92
CA VAL A 88 4.18 6.40 -0.77
C VAL A 88 4.87 7.77 -0.80
N LEU A 89 6.15 7.85 -1.15
CA LEU A 89 6.85 9.14 -1.28
C LEU A 89 6.15 10.11 -2.25
N TYR A 90 5.60 9.59 -3.33
CA TYR A 90 4.85 10.39 -4.29
C TYR A 90 3.47 10.80 -3.72
N LEU A 91 2.83 9.87 -3.03
CA LEU A 91 1.52 10.10 -2.40
C LEU A 91 1.58 11.16 -1.30
N LEU A 92 2.67 11.22 -0.54
CA LEU A 92 2.91 12.24 0.51
C LEU A 92 2.95 13.68 -0.03
N LYS A 93 3.14 13.87 -1.34
CA LYS A 93 3.04 15.19 -1.97
C LYS A 93 1.59 15.68 -2.08
N GLN A 94 0.63 14.76 -2.04
CA GLN A 94 -0.77 15.04 -2.35
C GLN A 94 -1.70 14.79 -1.16
N THR A 95 -1.34 13.86 -0.26
CA THR A 95 -2.21 13.47 0.84
C THR A 95 -1.43 12.92 2.03
N LYS A 96 -2.12 12.69 3.14
CA LYS A 96 -1.58 12.08 4.33
C LYS A 96 -1.64 10.56 4.26
N VAL A 97 -0.58 9.91 4.72
CA VAL A 97 -0.42 8.46 4.68
C VAL A 97 -0.13 7.93 6.09
N LEU A 98 -0.75 6.81 6.47
CA LEU A 98 -0.36 5.99 7.61
C LEU A 98 0.30 4.71 7.11
N ILE A 99 1.44 4.35 7.68
CA ILE A 99 2.08 3.04 7.49
C ILE A 99 2.03 2.29 8.80
N ALA A 100 1.34 1.15 8.80
CA ALA A 100 1.39 0.13 9.83
C ALA A 100 2.28 -1.01 9.33
N SER A 101 3.59 -0.89 9.57
CA SER A 101 4.56 -1.92 9.20
C SER A 101 4.85 -2.79 10.42
N PHE A 102 4.55 -4.07 10.29
CA PHE A 102 4.81 -5.08 11.34
C PHE A 102 6.03 -5.95 11.00
N GLU A 103 6.64 -5.74 9.82
CA GLU A 103 7.85 -6.45 9.39
C GLU A 103 9.11 -5.59 9.54
N MET A 104 8.97 -4.28 9.43
CA MET A 104 10.08 -3.35 9.51
C MET A 104 9.90 -2.37 10.66
N LEU A 105 10.98 -2.16 11.41
CA LEU A 105 11.01 -1.11 12.44
C LEU A 105 10.84 0.28 11.80
N PRO A 106 10.24 1.24 12.52
CA PRO A 106 10.05 2.61 12.04
C PRO A 106 11.32 3.25 11.48
N LYS A 107 12.45 3.09 12.18
CA LYS A 107 13.75 3.61 11.70
C LYS A 107 14.17 3.06 10.35
N ALA A 108 13.89 1.77 10.08
CA ALA A 108 14.25 1.14 8.81
C ALA A 108 13.29 1.58 7.69
N THR A 109 12.01 1.76 8.01
CA THR A 109 11.01 2.30 7.09
C THR A 109 11.37 3.74 6.68
N LEU A 110 11.66 4.62 7.64
CA LEU A 110 12.03 6.01 7.39
C LEU A 110 13.38 6.12 6.66
N GLY A 111 14.37 5.31 7.05
CA GLY A 111 15.67 5.27 6.37
C GLY A 111 15.54 4.87 4.90
N ARG A 112 14.70 3.86 4.60
CA ARG A 112 14.41 3.47 3.20
C ARG A 112 13.73 4.60 2.43
N LEU A 113 12.70 5.21 3.00
CA LEU A 113 12.01 6.35 2.38
C LEU A 113 12.99 7.51 2.11
N CYS A 114 13.89 7.81 3.05
CA CYS A 114 14.92 8.84 2.88
C CYS A 114 15.85 8.50 1.71
N MET A 115 16.38 7.26 1.62
CA MET A 115 17.21 6.83 0.48
C MET A 115 16.45 6.88 -0.85
N GLN A 116 15.18 6.57 -0.84
CA GLN A 116 14.32 6.59 -2.04
C GLN A 116 14.07 8.02 -2.58
N THR A 117 14.41 9.07 -1.85
CA THR A 117 14.45 10.44 -2.41
C THR A 117 15.62 10.64 -3.40
N GLY A 118 16.57 9.70 -3.44
CA GLY A 118 17.67 9.67 -4.42
C GLY A 118 19.06 9.78 -3.82
N ASN A 119 19.18 9.81 -2.49
CA ASN A 119 20.46 9.89 -1.80
C ASN A 119 20.76 8.57 -1.07
N SER A 120 21.77 7.85 -1.51
CA SER A 120 22.17 6.55 -0.91
C SER A 120 22.99 6.69 0.38
N ASP A 121 23.53 7.89 0.64
CA ASP A 121 24.35 8.19 1.83
C ASP A 121 23.98 9.59 2.36
N PRO A 122 22.78 9.72 3.00
CA PRO A 122 22.27 11.01 3.42
C PRO A 122 23.06 11.55 4.64
N THR A 123 23.44 12.82 4.56
CA THR A 123 24.02 13.55 5.69
C THR A 123 22.94 13.85 6.75
N SER A 124 23.35 14.23 7.96
CA SER A 124 22.42 14.60 9.04
C SER A 124 21.48 15.73 8.62
N SER A 125 22.00 16.76 7.98
CA SER A 125 21.20 17.90 7.47
C SER A 125 20.17 17.44 6.42
N TYR A 126 20.54 16.51 5.53
CA TYR A 126 19.61 15.94 4.56
C TYR A 126 18.47 15.15 5.23
N ILE A 127 18.80 14.40 6.29
CA ILE A 127 17.80 13.66 7.06
C ILE A 127 16.83 14.60 7.77
N GLU A 128 17.35 15.68 8.38
CA GLU A 128 16.53 16.72 9.03
C GLU A 128 15.57 17.39 8.05
N ASP A 129 16.04 17.75 6.87
CA ASP A 129 15.21 18.31 5.79
C ASP A 129 14.14 17.32 5.32
N PHE A 130 14.52 16.06 5.13
CA PHE A 130 13.59 14.99 4.75
C PHE A 130 12.48 14.84 5.79
N VAL A 131 12.84 14.72 7.07
CA VAL A 131 11.86 14.57 8.17
C VAL A 131 10.93 15.78 8.21
N SER A 132 11.47 17.00 8.08
CA SER A 132 10.67 18.23 8.03
C SER A 132 9.65 18.23 6.88
N GLN A 133 10.00 17.70 5.71
CA GLN A 133 9.11 17.64 4.54
C GLN A 133 7.94 16.67 4.69
N ILE A 134 8.15 15.58 5.44
CA ILE A 134 7.12 14.56 5.66
C ILE A 134 6.36 14.73 6.98
N GLU A 135 6.80 15.65 7.84
CA GLU A 135 6.13 15.99 9.09
C GLU A 135 4.64 16.31 8.85
N HIS A 136 3.78 15.79 9.70
CA HIS A 136 2.31 15.93 9.59
C HIS A 136 1.67 15.32 8.31
N LYS A 137 2.45 14.67 7.44
CA LYS A 137 1.96 13.97 6.25
C LYS A 137 2.09 12.46 6.35
N LEU A 138 3.18 11.98 6.97
CA LEU A 138 3.42 10.57 7.23
C LEU A 138 3.21 10.28 8.71
N TYR A 139 2.42 9.26 8.98
CA TYR A 139 2.23 8.67 10.30
C TYR A 139 2.69 7.22 10.28
N LEU A 140 3.33 6.79 11.35
CA LEU A 140 3.75 5.39 11.52
C LEU A 140 3.00 4.80 12.71
N TYR A 141 2.40 3.64 12.52
CA TYR A 141 1.89 2.86 13.64
C TYR A 141 3.02 1.95 14.14
N ASP A 142 3.62 2.35 15.25
CA ASP A 142 4.66 1.59 15.95
C ASP A 142 3.99 0.75 17.05
N ALA A 143 3.62 -0.48 16.68
CA ALA A 143 2.92 -1.37 17.58
C ALA A 143 3.89 -1.98 18.59
N GLU A 144 3.66 -1.74 19.87
CA GLU A 144 4.33 -2.44 20.94
C GLU A 144 3.58 -3.76 21.28
N GLY A 145 4.31 -4.88 21.31
CA GLY A 145 3.76 -6.19 21.63
C GLY A 145 2.91 -6.80 20.51
N GLU A 146 1.96 -7.66 20.90
CA GLU A 146 1.11 -8.35 19.94
C GLU A 146 0.02 -7.43 19.37
N THR A 147 -0.06 -7.40 18.06
CA THR A 147 -1.11 -6.68 17.32
C THR A 147 -2.25 -7.63 16.99
N THR A 148 -3.47 -7.13 17.07
CA THR A 148 -4.67 -7.84 16.64
C THR A 148 -5.34 -7.12 15.48
N ALA A 149 -6.11 -7.86 14.67
CA ALA A 149 -6.91 -7.30 13.60
C ALA A 149 -7.82 -6.14 14.08
N GLN A 150 -8.35 -6.24 15.29
CA GLN A 150 -9.20 -5.19 15.85
C GLN A 150 -8.39 -3.92 16.17
N LYS A 151 -7.23 -4.02 16.80
CA LYS A 151 -6.35 -2.87 17.05
C LYS A 151 -5.97 -2.15 15.75
N VAL A 152 -5.66 -2.89 14.69
CA VAL A 152 -5.35 -2.29 13.37
C VAL A 152 -6.55 -1.51 12.82
N LEU A 153 -7.76 -2.05 12.93
CA LEU A 153 -8.98 -1.35 12.51
C LEU A 153 -9.19 -0.07 13.35
N ASP A 154 -9.03 -0.14 14.66
CA ASP A 154 -9.20 1.01 15.57
C ASP A 154 -8.22 2.14 15.21
N VAL A 155 -6.96 1.81 14.90
CA VAL A 155 -5.96 2.76 14.42
C VAL A 155 -6.35 3.38 13.08
N ILE A 156 -6.89 2.59 12.14
CA ILE A 156 -7.37 3.09 10.84
C ILE A 156 -8.50 4.11 11.04
N TYR A 157 -9.48 3.80 11.88
CA TYR A 157 -10.58 4.72 12.18
C TYR A 157 -10.07 6.01 12.81
N TYR A 158 -9.19 5.90 13.81
CA TYR A 158 -8.60 7.06 14.45
C TYR A 158 -7.82 7.93 13.46
N ALA A 159 -6.95 7.32 12.66
CA ALA A 159 -6.11 8.03 11.71
C ALA A 159 -6.94 8.74 10.63
N ALA A 160 -7.98 8.11 10.13
CA ALA A 160 -8.88 8.71 9.14
C ALA A 160 -9.66 9.90 9.72
N GLU A 161 -10.27 9.72 10.90
CA GLU A 161 -11.21 10.69 11.47
C GLU A 161 -10.51 11.83 12.23
N LYS A 162 -9.38 11.56 12.90
CA LYS A 162 -8.68 12.56 13.71
C LYS A 162 -7.46 13.17 13.05
N LEU A 163 -6.71 12.39 12.26
CA LEU A 163 -5.51 12.87 11.59
C LEU A 163 -5.76 13.23 10.12
N ASN A 164 -6.97 12.96 9.60
CA ASN A 164 -7.35 13.14 8.19
C ASN A 164 -6.40 12.40 7.23
N VAL A 165 -6.01 11.17 7.60
CA VAL A 165 -5.23 10.29 6.74
C VAL A 165 -6.16 9.72 5.67
N LYS A 166 -5.68 9.72 4.41
CA LYS A 166 -6.46 9.23 3.26
C LYS A 166 -5.94 7.92 2.69
N ILE A 167 -4.71 7.57 2.98
CA ILE A 167 -4.11 6.32 2.51
C ILE A 167 -3.53 5.55 3.69
N MET A 168 -3.92 4.30 3.80
CA MET A 168 -3.46 3.37 4.84
C MET A 168 -2.66 2.25 4.19
N VAL A 169 -1.47 1.99 4.70
CA VAL A 169 -0.61 0.86 4.30
C VAL A 169 -0.51 -0.10 5.47
N ILE A 170 -0.91 -1.35 5.28
CA ILE A 170 -0.83 -2.44 6.27
C ILE A 170 0.15 -3.48 5.72
N ASP A 171 1.32 -3.59 6.32
CA ASP A 171 2.40 -4.48 5.89
C ASP A 171 2.89 -5.34 7.07
N SER A 172 2.44 -6.59 7.21
CA SER A 172 1.62 -7.38 6.31
C SER A 172 0.43 -8.02 7.04
N LEU A 173 -0.51 -8.58 6.26
CA LEU A 173 -1.66 -9.35 6.75
C LEU A 173 -1.29 -10.40 7.80
N MET A 174 -0.18 -11.11 7.57
CA MET A 174 0.31 -12.20 8.42
C MET A 174 0.69 -11.76 9.85
N LYS A 175 0.88 -10.46 10.07
CA LYS A 175 1.28 -9.89 11.36
C LYS A 175 0.14 -9.19 12.10
N CYS A 176 -1.09 -9.27 11.56
CA CYS A 176 -2.27 -8.66 12.18
C CYS A 176 -2.96 -9.55 13.23
N GLY A 177 -2.23 -10.51 13.83
CA GLY A 177 -2.78 -11.40 14.86
C GLY A 177 -3.78 -12.43 14.33
N ILE A 178 -3.67 -12.79 13.05
CA ILE A 178 -4.49 -13.80 12.39
C ILE A 178 -3.56 -14.93 11.95
N ASN A 179 -3.85 -16.16 12.36
CA ASN A 179 -3.02 -17.31 11.99
C ASN A 179 -3.00 -17.54 10.48
N GLU A 180 -1.86 -18.05 9.99
CA GLU A 180 -1.69 -18.34 8.54
C GLU A 180 -2.75 -19.32 8.01
N ASP A 181 -3.18 -20.27 8.81
CA ASP A 181 -4.18 -21.28 8.46
C ASP A 181 -5.62 -20.80 8.66
N ASP A 182 -5.83 -19.65 9.33
CA ASP A 182 -7.17 -19.09 9.55
C ASP A 182 -7.65 -18.27 8.35
N LEU A 183 -7.98 -18.97 7.28
CA LEU A 183 -8.49 -18.37 6.04
C LEU A 183 -9.78 -17.57 6.24
N ASN A 184 -10.61 -17.97 7.21
CA ASN A 184 -11.85 -17.25 7.53
C ASN A 184 -11.56 -15.94 8.27
N GLY A 185 -10.66 -15.96 9.24
CA GLY A 185 -10.19 -14.75 9.94
C GLY A 185 -9.59 -13.73 8.97
N GLN A 186 -8.72 -14.19 8.05
CA GLN A 186 -8.12 -13.35 7.01
C GLN A 186 -9.19 -12.75 6.09
N LYS A 187 -10.16 -13.55 5.64
CA LYS A 187 -11.29 -13.08 4.83
C LYS A 187 -12.13 -12.05 5.58
N ASN A 188 -12.46 -12.30 6.84
CA ASN A 188 -13.24 -11.38 7.67
C ASN A 188 -12.51 -10.06 7.88
N PHE A 189 -11.20 -10.10 8.11
CA PHE A 189 -10.39 -8.90 8.26
C PHE A 189 -10.34 -8.09 6.96
N ALA A 190 -10.06 -8.72 5.83
CA ALA A 190 -10.07 -8.04 4.52
C ALA A 190 -11.44 -7.42 4.22
N ASN A 191 -12.54 -8.10 4.55
CA ASN A 191 -13.88 -7.54 4.41
C ASN A 191 -14.09 -6.30 5.29
N LYS A 192 -13.66 -6.33 6.55
CA LYS A 192 -13.72 -5.16 7.46
C LYS A 192 -12.89 -4.00 6.94
N LEU A 193 -11.71 -4.27 6.35
CA LEU A 193 -10.88 -3.24 5.72
C LEU A 193 -11.57 -2.62 4.49
N ALA A 194 -12.21 -3.43 3.64
CA ALA A 194 -12.96 -2.93 2.49
C ALA A 194 -14.19 -2.09 2.91
N VAL A 195 -14.85 -2.46 4.01
CA VAL A 195 -15.94 -1.65 4.60
C VAL A 195 -15.39 -0.35 5.16
N ALA A 196 -14.30 -0.39 5.95
CA ALA A 196 -13.66 0.80 6.51
C ALA A 196 -13.18 1.76 5.39
N ALA A 197 -12.60 1.23 4.31
CA ALA A 197 -12.18 2.04 3.17
C ALA A 197 -13.35 2.86 2.60
N ARG A 198 -14.49 2.22 2.37
CA ARG A 198 -15.69 2.87 1.82
C ARG A 198 -16.32 3.87 2.79
N ASP A 199 -16.49 3.49 4.05
CA ASP A 199 -17.18 4.32 5.05
C ASP A 199 -16.38 5.57 5.39
N LEU A 200 -15.05 5.46 5.46
CA LEU A 200 -14.13 6.55 5.80
C LEU A 200 -13.65 7.34 4.57
N LYS A 201 -13.99 6.90 3.35
CA LYS A 201 -13.48 7.46 2.09
C LYS A 201 -11.95 7.55 2.09
N ILE A 202 -11.31 6.42 2.35
CA ILE A 202 -9.86 6.25 2.35
C ILE A 202 -9.47 5.15 1.36
N HIS A 203 -8.21 5.10 0.98
CA HIS A 203 -7.63 3.96 0.27
C HIS A 203 -6.82 3.09 1.24
N VAL A 204 -7.01 1.79 1.17
CA VAL A 204 -6.26 0.83 2.00
C VAL A 204 -5.42 -0.08 1.12
N PHE A 205 -4.10 -0.10 1.34
CA PHE A 205 -3.21 -1.12 0.83
C PHE A 205 -3.02 -2.20 1.89
N LEU A 206 -3.32 -3.43 1.55
CA LEU A 206 -3.04 -4.60 2.38
C LEU A 206 -1.98 -5.45 1.69
N VAL A 207 -0.79 -5.53 2.29
CA VAL A 207 0.28 -6.37 1.79
C VAL A 207 0.05 -7.82 2.23
N ALA A 208 0.11 -8.73 1.27
CA ALA A 208 -0.04 -10.17 1.49
C ALA A 208 1.11 -10.93 0.84
N HIS A 209 1.49 -12.08 1.40
CA HIS A 209 2.45 -12.96 0.76
C HIS A 209 1.74 -13.87 -0.26
N SER A 210 2.45 -14.23 -1.33
CA SER A 210 2.02 -15.32 -2.20
C SER A 210 2.40 -16.66 -1.59
N ARG A 211 1.62 -17.71 -1.88
CA ARG A 211 2.00 -19.09 -1.53
C ARG A 211 3.31 -19.43 -2.21
N LYS A 212 4.20 -20.12 -1.50
CA LYS A 212 5.41 -20.67 -2.10
C LYS A 212 5.01 -21.68 -3.15
N THR A 213 5.44 -21.47 -4.39
CA THR A 213 5.42 -22.50 -5.43
C THR A 213 6.75 -23.24 -5.43
N ALA A 214 6.82 -24.39 -6.06
CA ALA A 214 8.05 -25.17 -6.20
C ALA A 214 9.14 -24.42 -6.99
N ASP A 215 8.74 -23.43 -7.78
CA ASP A 215 9.62 -22.59 -8.59
C ASP A 215 9.28 -21.11 -8.35
N GLU A 216 10.16 -20.40 -7.62
CA GLU A 216 10.04 -18.96 -7.35
C GLU A 216 10.31 -18.10 -8.59
N ASP A 217 10.84 -18.68 -9.67
CA ASP A 217 11.06 -18.01 -10.95
C ASP A 217 9.76 -17.95 -11.79
N MET A 218 8.71 -18.71 -11.39
CA MET A 218 7.39 -18.59 -12.02
C MET A 218 6.68 -17.33 -11.56
N THR A 219 6.08 -16.64 -12.52
CA THR A 219 5.22 -15.49 -12.25
C THR A 219 4.04 -15.92 -11.37
N PRO A 220 3.78 -15.26 -10.22
CA PRO A 220 2.62 -15.58 -9.39
C PRO A 220 1.34 -15.41 -10.21
N ALA A 221 0.52 -16.45 -10.25
CA ALA A 221 -0.81 -16.35 -10.87
C ALA A 221 -1.72 -15.44 -10.01
N LYS A 222 -2.77 -14.91 -10.63
CA LYS A 222 -3.78 -14.03 -10.01
C LYS A 222 -4.32 -14.55 -8.66
N PHE A 223 -4.29 -15.86 -8.45
CA PHE A 223 -4.85 -16.53 -7.28
C PHE A 223 -3.80 -17.08 -6.29
N ASP A 224 -2.51 -16.82 -6.53
CA ASP A 224 -1.43 -17.31 -5.66
C ASP A 224 -1.24 -16.47 -4.39
N VAL A 225 -2.17 -15.56 -4.07
CA VAL A 225 -2.17 -14.82 -2.82
C VAL A 225 -2.30 -15.81 -1.65
N ALA A 226 -1.30 -15.83 -0.77
CA ALA A 226 -1.37 -16.64 0.44
C ALA A 226 -2.56 -16.18 1.29
N GLY A 227 -3.37 -17.14 1.69
CA GLY A 227 -4.54 -16.88 2.50
C GLY A 227 -5.83 -17.33 1.85
N SER A 228 -6.29 -16.81 0.79
CA SER A 228 -7.36 -17.39 -0.03
C SER A 228 -7.62 -16.55 -1.28
N ALA A 229 -8.04 -17.19 -2.36
CA ALA A 229 -8.68 -16.52 -3.50
C ALA A 229 -9.83 -15.58 -3.06
N ASN A 230 -10.43 -15.86 -1.90
CA ASN A 230 -11.50 -15.07 -1.31
C ASN A 230 -11.06 -13.66 -0.89
N ILE A 231 -9.80 -13.43 -0.47
CA ILE A 231 -9.30 -12.09 -0.11
C ILE A 231 -9.23 -11.21 -1.35
N THR A 232 -8.69 -11.76 -2.44
CA THR A 232 -8.61 -11.05 -3.74
C THR A 232 -10.00 -10.73 -4.30
N ASN A 233 -10.99 -11.59 -4.05
CA ASN A 233 -12.37 -11.35 -4.48
C ASN A 233 -13.03 -10.19 -3.72
N LEU A 234 -12.68 -9.98 -2.46
CA LEU A 234 -13.17 -8.87 -1.64
C LEU A 234 -12.54 -7.53 -2.00
N ALA A 235 -11.28 -7.54 -2.43
CA ALA A 235 -10.56 -6.35 -2.81
C ALA A 235 -11.13 -5.70 -4.08
N ASP A 236 -10.99 -4.40 -4.19
CA ASP A 236 -11.33 -3.65 -5.39
C ASP A 236 -10.22 -3.77 -6.43
N ASN A 237 -8.96 -3.77 -5.97
CA ASN A 237 -7.81 -3.94 -6.83
C ASN A 237 -6.88 -5.07 -6.29
N SER A 238 -6.19 -5.73 -7.21
CA SER A 238 -5.14 -6.69 -6.89
C SER A 238 -3.91 -6.41 -7.74
N ILE A 239 -2.80 -6.18 -7.06
CA ILE A 239 -1.50 -5.93 -7.66
C ILE A 239 -0.52 -6.98 -7.15
N SER A 240 0.33 -7.53 -8.03
CA SER A 240 1.41 -8.41 -7.59
C SER A 240 2.77 -7.92 -8.07
N VAL A 241 3.78 -8.08 -7.21
CA VAL A 241 5.16 -7.67 -7.46
C VAL A 241 6.01 -8.90 -7.61
N HIS A 242 6.69 -9.00 -8.74
CA HIS A 242 7.59 -10.09 -9.07
C HIS A 242 8.97 -9.59 -9.41
N ARG A 243 9.97 -9.99 -8.63
CA ARG A 243 11.39 -9.69 -8.87
C ARG A 243 11.98 -10.73 -9.80
N ASN A 244 12.75 -10.30 -10.79
CA ASN A 244 13.41 -11.19 -11.72
C ASN A 244 14.64 -11.86 -11.09
N LYS A 245 14.41 -12.92 -10.34
CA LYS A 245 15.48 -13.69 -9.67
C LYS A 245 16.44 -14.34 -10.64
N ARG A 246 15.95 -14.72 -11.84
CA ARG A 246 16.77 -15.30 -12.89
C ARG A 246 17.81 -14.31 -13.39
N LYS A 247 17.39 -13.07 -13.67
CA LYS A 247 18.32 -11.99 -14.06
C LYS A 247 19.38 -11.75 -12.96
N GLU A 248 18.97 -11.70 -11.69
CA GLU A 248 19.90 -11.51 -10.58
C GLU A 248 20.95 -12.61 -10.48
N LYS A 249 20.50 -13.88 -10.58
CA LYS A 249 21.41 -15.03 -10.58
C LYS A 249 22.37 -14.97 -11.76
N ALA A 250 21.88 -14.70 -12.98
CA ALA A 250 22.68 -14.59 -14.17
C ALA A 250 23.79 -13.53 -14.02
N LEU A 251 23.44 -12.32 -13.59
CA LEU A 251 24.41 -11.25 -13.37
C LEU A 251 25.39 -11.57 -12.23
N MET A 252 24.93 -12.25 -11.17
CA MET A 252 25.80 -12.68 -10.05
C MET A 252 26.84 -13.71 -10.50
N PHE A 253 26.50 -14.58 -11.44
CA PHE A 253 27.39 -15.60 -11.99
C PHE A 253 28.25 -15.09 -13.17
N GLY A 254 28.15 -13.81 -13.51
CA GLY A 254 29.02 -13.15 -14.50
C GLY A 254 28.54 -13.32 -15.94
N GLU A 255 27.27 -13.59 -16.17
CA GLU A 255 26.70 -13.52 -17.53
C GLU A 255 26.79 -12.09 -18.08
N ASP A 256 26.84 -11.98 -19.42
CA ASP A 256 26.94 -10.70 -20.09
C ASP A 256 25.75 -9.78 -19.73
N PRO A 257 25.99 -8.64 -19.09
CA PRO A 257 24.92 -7.70 -18.75
C PRO A 257 24.15 -7.18 -19.96
N GLY A 258 24.72 -7.22 -21.16
CA GLY A 258 24.12 -6.71 -22.38
C GLY A 258 22.77 -7.34 -22.69
N GLU A 259 22.64 -8.65 -22.55
CA GLU A 259 21.38 -9.37 -22.78
C GLU A 259 20.32 -9.03 -21.73
N TRP A 260 20.74 -8.75 -20.48
CA TRP A 260 19.85 -8.49 -19.37
C TRP A 260 19.47 -7.00 -19.20
N THR A 261 20.14 -6.09 -19.89
CA THR A 261 19.93 -4.64 -19.72
C THR A 261 18.51 -4.23 -20.08
N THR A 262 17.95 -4.81 -21.14
CA THR A 262 16.60 -4.50 -21.62
C THR A 262 15.50 -5.21 -20.84
N ILE A 263 15.85 -6.21 -20.03
CA ILE A 263 14.90 -7.00 -19.24
C ILE A 263 14.70 -6.33 -17.89
N PRO A 264 13.46 -6.05 -17.46
CA PRO A 264 13.19 -5.45 -16.16
C PRO A 264 13.70 -6.28 -14.96
N ASP A 265 14.13 -5.60 -13.92
CA ASP A 265 14.50 -6.22 -12.63
C ASP A 265 13.27 -6.64 -11.83
N CYS A 266 12.15 -5.95 -12.06
CA CYS A 266 10.89 -6.18 -11.38
C CYS A 266 9.73 -5.97 -12.34
N THR A 267 8.75 -6.86 -12.28
CA THR A 267 7.48 -6.71 -13.00
C THR A 267 6.35 -6.59 -11.98
N VAL A 268 5.52 -5.58 -12.14
CA VAL A 268 4.33 -5.34 -11.34
C VAL A 268 3.12 -5.62 -12.21
N TYR A 269 2.25 -6.51 -11.75
CA TYR A 269 1.05 -6.94 -12.45
C TYR A 269 -0.18 -6.31 -11.81
N LEU A 270 -1.01 -5.67 -12.61
CA LEU A 270 -2.37 -5.27 -12.23
C LEU A 270 -3.31 -6.41 -12.60
N ASN A 271 -3.63 -7.25 -11.62
CA ASN A 271 -4.40 -8.48 -11.82
C ASN A 271 -5.92 -8.26 -11.73
N LYS A 272 -6.34 -7.17 -11.10
CA LYS A 272 -7.76 -6.82 -10.92
C LYS A 272 -7.90 -5.33 -10.70
N GLN A 273 -8.94 -4.76 -11.27
CA GLN A 273 -9.37 -3.41 -11.02
C GLN A 273 -10.92 -3.35 -11.18
N ARG A 274 -11.64 -3.08 -10.07
CA ARG A 274 -13.12 -3.09 -10.09
C ARG A 274 -13.72 -1.81 -10.65
N HIS A 275 -13.16 -0.66 -10.27
CA HIS A 275 -13.71 0.67 -10.58
C HIS A 275 -12.90 1.46 -11.62
N GLY A 276 -11.92 0.82 -12.26
CA GLY A 276 -11.17 1.39 -13.37
C GLY A 276 -11.65 0.88 -14.72
N ASN A 277 -10.75 0.91 -15.68
CA ASN A 277 -11.04 0.46 -17.06
C ASN A 277 -11.20 -1.07 -17.21
N GLY A 278 -11.10 -1.82 -16.11
CA GLY A 278 -11.15 -3.29 -16.12
C GLY A 278 -9.93 -3.95 -16.79
N ILE A 279 -8.90 -3.17 -17.10
CA ILE A 279 -7.69 -3.65 -17.77
C ILE A 279 -6.83 -4.43 -16.79
N GLU A 280 -6.44 -5.63 -17.17
CA GLU A 280 -5.34 -6.39 -16.57
C GLU A 280 -4.09 -6.08 -17.38
N THR A 281 -3.00 -5.65 -16.73
CA THR A 281 -1.78 -5.23 -17.42
C THR A 281 -0.55 -5.48 -16.53
N GLN A 282 0.63 -5.23 -17.08
CA GLN A 282 1.88 -5.36 -16.34
C GLN A 282 2.83 -4.23 -16.68
N TRP A 283 3.67 -3.87 -15.71
CA TRP A 283 4.67 -2.82 -15.84
C TRP A 283 6.05 -3.34 -15.41
N GLY A 284 7.02 -3.24 -16.28
CA GLY A 284 8.42 -3.58 -16.00
C GLY A 284 9.17 -2.38 -15.43
N PHE A 285 9.99 -2.62 -14.39
CA PHE A 285 10.81 -1.60 -13.74
C PHE A 285 12.25 -2.05 -13.56
N TRP A 286 13.18 -1.09 -13.61
CA TRP A 286 14.59 -1.27 -13.26
C TRP A 286 14.83 -0.77 -11.85
N PHE A 287 15.53 -1.54 -11.05
CA PHE A 287 15.71 -1.31 -9.62
C PHE A 287 17.12 -0.81 -9.32
N ASP A 288 17.22 0.34 -8.68
CA ASP A 288 18.46 0.88 -8.14
C ASP A 288 18.64 0.39 -6.69
N SER A 289 19.55 -0.56 -6.50
CA SER A 289 19.80 -1.17 -5.20
C SER A 289 20.42 -0.22 -4.16
N LYS A 290 21.07 0.87 -4.60
CA LYS A 290 21.69 1.85 -3.70
C LYS A 290 20.67 2.78 -3.05
N THR A 291 19.67 3.19 -3.84
CA THR A 291 18.63 4.13 -3.41
C THR A 291 17.26 3.49 -3.24
N PHE A 292 17.10 2.21 -3.52
CA PHE A 292 15.83 1.48 -3.53
C PHE A 292 14.77 2.10 -4.45
N ARG A 293 15.17 2.84 -5.49
CA ARG A 293 14.28 3.47 -6.45
C ARG A 293 13.93 2.54 -7.59
N TYR A 294 12.77 2.78 -8.16
CA TYR A 294 12.31 2.12 -9.38
C TYR A 294 12.33 3.10 -10.54
N LYS A 295 12.87 2.67 -11.68
CA LYS A 295 12.96 3.43 -12.92
C LYS A 295 12.12 2.75 -13.99
N GLU A 296 11.58 3.53 -14.92
CA GLU A 296 10.74 3.02 -16.03
C GLU A 296 11.56 2.57 -17.24
N ARG A 297 12.84 2.89 -17.27
CA ARG A 297 13.81 2.55 -18.32
C ARG A 297 15.12 2.13 -17.66
N PRO A 298 15.97 1.36 -18.40
CA PRO A 298 17.28 0.95 -17.93
C PRO A 298 18.15 2.10 -17.45
#